data_c472570ee67c6142dafc778f92ac4262
#
_entry.id   c472570ee67c6142dafc778f92ac4262
#
_cell.length_a   1.000
_cell.length_b   1.000
_cell.length_c   1.000
_cell.angle_alpha   90.00
_cell.angle_beta   90.00
_cell.angle_gamma   90.00
#
_symmetry.space_group_name_H-M   'P 1'
#
loop_
_entity.id
_entity.type
_entity.pdbx_description
1 polymer ?
#
loop_
_entity_poly.entity_id
_entity_poly.type
_entity_poly.pdbx_seq_one_letter_code
_entity_poly.pdbx_strand_id
1 'polypeptide(L)'
;MAQLDIRVETPPRRQAGPAQLALLLAGSCLAVLGAVLIAPVLPKMEDHFAGVAGADVLVPIVLTIPALVIGLTAPFAGVVIDAIDRKRLLIVALLVYAVAGTAPLYLGSLGAIIASRAVVGLCEAAIMTCCTTLIADYWSGPERSRYLGLQTLVATIAATVFLALGGALGAAGWRTPFWVYLIALALVVPMGRMLWQPASGSGRSSGSGRTPLPPIPWRQLLVPCLFTLVGGTVFYALVVQLSFVLDNLGVSSSAAIGGVSAAMSVATAAGSASFAKLSGQRPRTLLPLAFGLAALGLVLVWLAGNVAMVTLGAMVTGAGTGLLLPVMLTWATNRLRFEERGRGTGLWTGFLFVGEFASPLLVAAFKAGTGGLQPALGVLGVVAAVLAILALLVVPRSSAPLNVTSE
;
A
#
# COMPACT_ATOMS: atom_id res chain seq x y z
N MET A 1 -20.67 37.96 -48.72
CA MET A 1 -20.72 37.54 -47.32
C MET A 1 -19.38 36.83 -46.98
N ALA A 2 -18.46 37.53 -46.33
CA ALA A 2 -17.17 36.98 -45.93
C ALA A 2 -17.37 36.19 -44.60
N GLN A 3 -17.14 34.88 -44.62
CA GLN A 3 -17.04 34.07 -43.42
C GLN A 3 -15.75 34.48 -42.67
N LEU A 4 -15.91 35.14 -41.52
CA LEU A 4 -14.82 35.31 -40.56
C LEU A 4 -14.48 33.96 -39.96
N ASP A 5 -13.34 33.39 -40.39
CA ASP A 5 -12.75 32.20 -39.81
C ASP A 5 -12.11 32.63 -38.46
N ILE A 6 -12.88 32.58 -37.38
CA ILE A 6 -12.38 32.82 -36.03
C ILE A 6 -11.55 31.60 -35.66
N ARG A 7 -10.23 31.63 -35.95
CA ARG A 7 -9.26 30.69 -35.36
C ARG A 7 -9.21 30.96 -33.86
N VAL A 8 -9.91 30.15 -33.11
CA VAL A 8 -9.72 30.07 -31.66
C VAL A 8 -8.31 29.53 -31.44
N GLU A 9 -7.35 30.41 -31.20
CA GLU A 9 -6.01 30.04 -30.76
C GLU A 9 -6.16 29.35 -29.40
N THR A 10 -6.10 28.02 -29.39
CA THR A 10 -6.00 27.28 -28.17
C THR A 10 -4.64 27.61 -27.53
N PRO A 11 -4.60 28.12 -26.29
CA PRO A 11 -3.34 28.46 -25.63
C PRO A 11 -2.43 27.20 -25.59
N PRO A 12 -1.10 27.36 -25.75
CA PRO A 12 -0.18 26.25 -25.82
C PRO A 12 -0.35 25.39 -24.58
N ARG A 13 -0.75 24.11 -24.78
CA ARG A 13 -0.83 23.12 -23.69
C ARG A 13 0.56 22.98 -23.09
N ARG A 14 0.70 23.30 -21.80
CA ARG A 14 1.92 23.02 -21.07
C ARG A 14 2.20 21.51 -21.18
N GLN A 15 3.35 21.13 -21.71
CA GLN A 15 3.76 19.73 -21.78
C GLN A 15 4.54 19.36 -20.53
N ALA A 16 4.18 18.26 -19.89
CA ALA A 16 4.91 17.71 -18.75
C ALA A 16 6.15 16.97 -19.27
N GLY A 17 7.28 17.21 -18.63
CA GLY A 17 8.55 16.59 -18.95
C GLY A 17 9.03 15.63 -17.84
N PRO A 18 10.28 15.14 -17.95
CA PRO A 18 10.83 14.17 -17.01
C PRO A 18 10.96 14.72 -15.59
N ALA A 19 11.13 16.03 -15.41
CA ALA A 19 11.22 16.63 -14.08
C ALA A 19 9.89 16.55 -13.32
N GLN A 20 8.74 16.81 -13.99
CA GLN A 20 7.42 16.63 -13.38
C GLN A 20 7.17 15.18 -13.03
N LEU A 21 7.56 14.24 -13.92
CA LEU A 21 7.44 12.81 -13.65
C LEU A 21 8.26 12.42 -12.41
N ALA A 22 9.53 12.84 -12.33
CA ALA A 22 10.39 12.53 -11.19
C ALA A 22 9.82 13.04 -9.86
N LEU A 23 9.24 14.26 -9.84
CA LEU A 23 8.58 14.80 -8.66
C LEU A 23 7.36 13.98 -8.25
N LEU A 24 6.51 13.58 -9.20
CA LEU A 24 5.31 12.77 -8.91
C LEU A 24 5.68 11.36 -8.43
N LEU A 25 6.74 10.76 -8.99
CA LEU A 25 7.27 9.47 -8.52
C LEU A 25 7.83 9.60 -7.10
N ALA A 26 8.62 10.66 -6.82
CA ALA A 26 9.15 10.92 -5.48
C ALA A 26 8.02 11.15 -4.45
N GLY A 27 6.98 11.90 -4.82
CA GLY A 27 5.79 12.06 -3.98
C GLY A 27 5.10 10.72 -3.68
N SER A 28 4.99 9.85 -4.68
CA SER A 28 4.37 8.52 -4.51
C SER A 28 5.15 7.63 -3.54
N CYS A 29 6.48 7.81 -3.41
CA CYS A 29 7.27 7.06 -2.44
C CYS A 29 6.94 7.42 -0.99
N LEU A 30 6.42 8.63 -0.71
CA LEU A 30 6.09 9.04 0.65
C LEU A 30 4.97 8.19 1.28
N ALA A 31 3.99 7.75 0.49
CA ALA A 31 2.96 6.85 0.98
C ALA A 31 3.54 5.48 1.41
N VAL A 32 4.58 5.02 0.72
CA VAL A 32 5.29 3.78 1.08
C VAL A 32 6.18 3.99 2.31
N LEU A 33 6.78 5.18 2.45
CA LEU A 33 7.63 5.53 3.60
C LEU A 33 6.86 5.34 4.90
N GLY A 34 5.66 5.88 5.02
CA GLY A 34 4.85 5.76 6.22
C GLY A 34 4.45 4.32 6.57
N ALA A 35 4.30 3.48 5.55
CA ALA A 35 3.88 2.10 5.73
C ALA A 35 5.00 1.17 6.26
N VAL A 36 6.29 1.49 6.03
CA VAL A 36 7.36 0.50 6.29
C VAL A 36 8.54 1.04 7.10
N LEU A 37 8.83 2.36 7.08
CA LEU A 37 10.05 2.95 7.63
C LEU A 37 10.30 2.58 9.10
N ILE A 38 9.26 2.57 9.92
CA ILE A 38 9.38 2.36 11.38
C ILE A 38 9.27 0.89 11.78
N ALA A 39 8.97 -0.02 10.85
CA ALA A 39 8.81 -1.44 11.18
C ALA A 39 10.02 -2.05 11.91
N PRO A 40 11.29 -1.77 11.54
CA PRO A 40 12.45 -2.34 12.23
C PRO A 40 12.69 -1.82 13.65
N VAL A 41 12.03 -0.72 14.05
CA VAL A 41 12.22 -0.10 15.38
C VAL A 41 11.04 -0.34 16.33
N LEU A 42 10.01 -1.07 15.92
CA LEU A 42 8.84 -1.37 16.75
C LEU A 42 9.20 -2.04 18.09
N PRO A 43 10.11 -3.03 18.19
CA PRO A 43 10.49 -3.61 19.48
C PRO A 43 11.08 -2.57 20.43
N LYS A 44 12.00 -1.72 19.95
CA LYS A 44 12.57 -0.64 20.78
C LYS A 44 11.51 0.39 21.23
N MET A 45 10.48 0.60 20.42
CA MET A 45 9.36 1.44 20.77
C MET A 45 8.50 0.77 21.82
N GLU A 46 8.24 -0.54 21.73
CA GLU A 46 7.52 -1.32 22.73
C GLU A 46 8.24 -1.29 24.07
N ASP A 47 9.55 -1.50 24.11
CA ASP A 47 10.37 -1.39 25.30
C ASP A 47 10.27 -0.02 25.96
N HIS A 48 10.28 1.06 25.15
CA HIS A 48 10.14 2.43 25.65
C HIS A 48 8.77 2.70 26.30
N PHE A 49 7.71 2.06 25.81
CA PHE A 49 6.35 2.20 26.31
C PHE A 49 5.89 1.00 27.15
N ALA A 50 6.81 0.15 27.65
CA ALA A 50 6.49 -1.05 28.41
C ALA A 50 5.62 -0.77 29.68
N GLY A 51 5.69 0.45 30.23
CA GLY A 51 4.82 0.89 31.32
C GLY A 51 3.37 1.25 30.93
N VAL A 52 3.04 1.27 29.64
CA VAL A 52 1.71 1.59 29.14
C VAL A 52 0.90 0.31 28.96
N ALA A 53 -0.28 0.23 29.58
CA ALA A 53 -1.15 -0.93 29.44
C ALA A 53 -1.52 -1.17 27.95
N GLY A 54 -1.30 -2.37 27.45
CA GLY A 54 -1.59 -2.74 26.06
C GLY A 54 -0.56 -2.23 25.05
N ALA A 55 0.65 -1.85 25.45
CA ALA A 55 1.71 -1.39 24.56
C ALA A 55 2.02 -2.40 23.46
N ASP A 56 1.97 -3.70 23.76
CA ASP A 56 2.16 -4.81 22.83
C ASP A 56 1.15 -4.86 21.66
N VAL A 57 -0.03 -4.27 21.84
CA VAL A 57 -1.05 -4.09 20.78
C VAL A 57 -0.97 -2.70 20.18
N LEU A 58 -0.77 -1.66 21.00
CA LEU A 58 -0.80 -0.26 20.57
C LEU A 58 0.42 0.12 19.71
N VAL A 59 1.61 -0.44 20.00
CA VAL A 59 2.82 -0.14 19.22
C VAL A 59 2.71 -0.65 17.78
N PRO A 60 2.29 -1.87 17.48
CA PRO A 60 1.96 -2.28 16.12
C PRO A 60 0.92 -1.39 15.43
N ILE A 61 -0.07 -0.86 16.18
CA ILE A 61 -1.08 0.08 15.64
C ILE A 61 -0.43 1.39 15.15
N VAL A 62 0.64 1.87 15.76
CA VAL A 62 1.37 3.06 15.26
C VAL A 62 1.78 2.90 13.79
N LEU A 63 2.17 1.69 13.39
CA LEU A 63 2.51 1.40 11.99
C LEU A 63 1.27 1.24 11.10
N THR A 64 0.18 0.65 11.61
CA THR A 64 -0.96 0.21 10.78
C THR A 64 -2.15 1.17 10.77
N ILE A 65 -2.24 2.14 11.71
CA ILE A 65 -3.33 3.13 11.71
C ILE A 65 -3.40 3.98 10.42
N PRO A 66 -2.29 4.35 9.75
CA PRO A 66 -2.36 4.98 8.44
C PRO A 66 -3.12 4.12 7.42
N ALA A 67 -2.90 2.80 7.43
CA ALA A 67 -3.61 1.88 6.53
C ALA A 67 -5.12 1.92 6.77
N LEU A 68 -5.59 1.93 8.03
CA LEU A 68 -7.01 2.08 8.33
C LEU A 68 -7.58 3.36 7.71
N VAL A 69 -6.90 4.49 7.88
CA VAL A 69 -7.36 5.78 7.36
C VAL A 69 -7.41 5.78 5.84
N ILE A 70 -6.38 5.24 5.18
CA ILE A 70 -6.37 5.05 3.72
C ILE A 70 -7.54 4.14 3.30
N GLY A 71 -7.72 3.03 3.99
CA GLY A 71 -8.80 2.07 3.70
C GLY A 71 -10.20 2.68 3.77
N LEU A 72 -10.45 3.49 4.79
CA LEU A 72 -11.73 4.19 4.97
C LEU A 72 -11.95 5.32 3.96
N THR A 73 -10.88 5.98 3.52
CA THR A 73 -10.96 7.12 2.58
C THR A 73 -10.91 6.71 1.12
N ALA A 74 -10.29 5.59 0.77
CA ALA A 74 -10.10 5.12 -0.60
C ALA A 74 -11.38 5.07 -1.46
N PRO A 75 -12.53 4.59 -0.96
CA PRO A 75 -13.77 4.57 -1.74
C PRO A 75 -14.26 5.98 -2.16
N PHE A 76 -13.89 7.01 -1.40
CA PHE A 76 -14.31 8.40 -1.60
C PHE A 76 -13.25 9.27 -2.27
N ALA A 77 -12.01 8.78 -2.36
CA ALA A 77 -10.85 9.56 -2.82
C ALA A 77 -11.07 10.19 -4.20
N GLY A 78 -11.68 9.46 -5.15
CA GLY A 78 -11.98 9.97 -6.48
C GLY A 78 -12.94 11.17 -6.47
N VAL A 79 -13.99 11.11 -5.64
CA VAL A 79 -14.99 12.19 -5.55
C VAL A 79 -14.39 13.45 -4.92
N VAL A 80 -13.58 13.28 -3.89
CA VAL A 80 -12.91 14.40 -3.19
C VAL A 80 -11.91 15.09 -4.13
N ILE A 81 -11.11 14.33 -4.86
CA ILE A 81 -10.07 14.85 -5.75
C ILE A 81 -10.67 15.54 -6.99
N ASP A 82 -11.82 15.10 -7.47
CA ASP A 82 -12.52 15.77 -8.57
C ASP A 82 -13.11 17.14 -8.15
N ALA A 83 -13.32 17.35 -6.84
CA ALA A 83 -13.88 18.59 -6.30
C ALA A 83 -12.82 19.63 -5.89
N ILE A 84 -11.56 19.23 -5.71
CA ILE A 84 -10.48 20.05 -5.15
C ILE A 84 -9.35 20.22 -6.18
N ASP A 85 -8.66 21.38 -6.13
CA ASP A 85 -7.40 21.58 -6.88
C ASP A 85 -6.34 20.58 -6.40
N ARG A 86 -5.99 19.64 -7.27
CA ARG A 86 -5.06 18.52 -6.98
C ARG A 86 -3.69 19.00 -6.57
N LYS A 87 -3.19 20.08 -7.19
CA LYS A 87 -1.89 20.66 -6.84
C LYS A 87 -1.92 21.27 -5.44
N ARG A 88 -2.97 22.04 -5.11
CA ARG A 88 -3.10 22.66 -3.77
C ARG A 88 -3.24 21.59 -2.69
N LEU A 89 -4.09 20.59 -2.94
CA LEU A 89 -4.25 19.46 -2.02
C LEU A 89 -2.94 18.74 -1.78
N LEU A 90 -2.16 18.47 -2.84
CA LEU A 90 -0.86 17.81 -2.74
C LEU A 90 0.13 18.62 -1.88
N ILE A 91 0.22 19.94 -2.11
CA ILE A 91 1.13 20.80 -1.33
C ILE A 91 0.72 20.86 0.14
N VAL A 92 -0.56 21.03 0.44
CA VAL A 92 -1.06 21.02 1.83
C VAL A 92 -0.80 19.67 2.49
N ALA A 93 -1.08 18.57 1.78
CA ALA A 93 -0.84 17.23 2.29
C ALA A 93 0.66 16.98 2.59
N LEU A 94 1.59 17.46 1.75
CA LEU A 94 3.03 17.35 2.01
C LEU A 94 3.48 18.13 3.25
N LEU A 95 2.94 19.33 3.46
CA LEU A 95 3.25 20.15 4.63
C LEU A 95 2.74 19.49 5.92
N VAL A 96 1.48 19.04 5.91
CA VAL A 96 0.87 18.36 7.06
C VAL A 96 1.56 17.02 7.32
N TYR A 97 1.91 16.28 6.26
CA TYR A 97 2.65 15.02 6.35
C TYR A 97 4.01 15.20 7.06
N ALA A 98 4.77 16.24 6.71
CA ALA A 98 6.05 16.51 7.36
C ALA A 98 5.88 16.81 8.86
N VAL A 99 4.90 17.64 9.22
CA VAL A 99 4.62 18.00 10.62
C VAL A 99 4.12 16.79 11.41
N ALA A 100 3.09 16.09 10.91
CA ALA A 100 2.51 14.94 11.60
C ALA A 100 3.47 13.75 11.63
N GLY A 101 4.25 13.54 10.57
CA GLY A 101 5.23 12.46 10.48
C GLY A 101 6.40 12.63 11.45
N THR A 102 6.82 13.86 11.73
CA THR A 102 7.87 14.17 12.72
C THR A 102 7.36 14.30 14.14
N ALA A 103 6.05 14.31 14.36
CA ALA A 103 5.44 14.45 15.68
C ALA A 103 5.97 13.46 16.75
N PRO A 104 6.27 12.18 16.44
CA PRO A 104 6.83 11.24 17.40
C PRO A 104 8.21 11.64 17.97
N LEU A 105 8.92 12.58 17.33
CA LEU A 105 10.19 13.10 17.86
C LEU A 105 10.03 13.81 19.20
N TYR A 106 8.89 14.47 19.42
CA TYR A 106 8.62 15.31 20.59
C TYR A 106 7.37 14.87 21.38
N LEU A 107 6.56 13.95 20.85
CA LEU A 107 5.42 13.41 21.60
C LEU A 107 5.89 12.37 22.62
N GLY A 108 5.34 12.46 23.85
CA GLY A 108 5.64 11.55 24.95
C GLY A 108 4.57 10.47 25.19
N SER A 109 3.37 10.58 24.59
CA SER A 109 2.31 9.61 24.81
C SER A 109 2.04 8.78 23.55
N LEU A 110 1.84 7.47 23.74
CA LEU A 110 1.55 6.53 22.65
C LEU A 110 0.25 6.87 21.92
N GLY A 111 -0.77 7.31 22.64
CA GLY A 111 -2.05 7.77 22.05
C GLY A 111 -1.88 8.98 21.13
N ALA A 112 -1.07 9.99 21.54
CA ALA A 112 -0.79 11.15 20.69
C ALA A 112 0.03 10.78 19.46
N ILE A 113 0.96 9.82 19.58
CA ILE A 113 1.69 9.26 18.45
C ILE A 113 0.72 8.57 17.47
N ILE A 114 -0.18 7.71 17.95
CA ILE A 114 -1.19 7.05 17.11
C ILE A 114 -2.06 8.09 16.39
N ALA A 115 -2.50 9.14 17.09
CA ALA A 115 -3.28 10.21 16.47
C ALA A 115 -2.50 10.94 15.36
N SER A 116 -1.21 11.23 15.58
CA SER A 116 -0.36 11.82 14.53
C SER A 116 -0.22 10.90 13.32
N ARG A 117 -0.13 9.59 13.52
CA ARG A 117 -0.07 8.58 12.45
C ARG A 117 -1.37 8.49 11.66
N ALA A 118 -2.53 8.67 12.30
CA ALA A 118 -3.82 8.77 11.60
C ALA A 118 -3.84 9.97 10.64
N VAL A 119 -3.30 11.13 11.07
CA VAL A 119 -3.14 12.32 10.21
C VAL A 119 -2.19 12.03 9.05
N VAL A 120 -1.07 11.33 9.31
CA VAL A 120 -0.15 10.87 8.26
C VAL A 120 -0.89 10.01 7.24
N GLY A 121 -1.72 9.05 7.65
CA GLY A 121 -2.51 8.22 6.74
C GLY A 121 -3.46 9.01 5.85
N LEU A 122 -4.09 10.06 6.37
CA LEU A 122 -4.91 10.97 5.55
C LEU A 122 -4.09 11.70 4.50
N CYS A 123 -2.89 12.16 4.87
CA CYS A 123 -1.95 12.80 3.95
C CYS A 123 -1.45 11.81 2.87
N GLU A 124 -1.14 10.56 3.25
CA GLU A 124 -0.71 9.50 2.33
C GLU A 124 -1.79 9.18 1.29
N ALA A 125 -3.05 9.05 1.71
CA ALA A 125 -4.18 8.86 0.81
C ALA A 125 -4.27 10.02 -0.21
N ALA A 126 -4.15 11.26 0.25
CA ALA A 126 -4.19 12.44 -0.61
C ALA A 126 -2.99 12.51 -1.56
N ILE A 127 -1.76 12.31 -1.07
CA ILE A 127 -0.53 12.35 -1.86
C ILE A 127 -0.55 11.27 -2.95
N MET A 128 -0.85 10.02 -2.57
CA MET A 128 -0.90 8.88 -3.50
C MET A 128 -1.91 9.14 -4.63
N THR A 129 -3.12 9.57 -4.26
CA THR A 129 -4.18 9.80 -5.24
C THR A 129 -3.88 11.02 -6.12
N CYS A 130 -3.37 12.13 -5.56
CA CYS A 130 -2.97 13.30 -6.35
C CYS A 130 -1.84 12.98 -7.33
N CYS A 131 -0.78 12.28 -6.90
CA CYS A 131 0.33 11.91 -7.76
C CYS A 131 -0.13 11.01 -8.92
N THR A 132 -0.90 9.96 -8.63
CA THR A 132 -1.43 9.04 -9.63
C THR A 132 -2.34 9.75 -10.63
N THR A 133 -3.21 10.65 -10.15
CA THR A 133 -4.14 11.38 -11.00
C THR A 133 -3.41 12.41 -11.86
N LEU A 134 -2.43 13.14 -11.31
CA LEU A 134 -1.61 14.08 -12.09
C LEU A 134 -0.80 13.38 -13.18
N ILE A 135 -0.25 12.18 -12.91
CA ILE A 135 0.37 11.36 -13.96
C ILE A 135 -0.65 11.03 -15.05
N ALA A 136 -1.87 10.64 -14.66
CA ALA A 136 -2.91 10.29 -15.61
C ALA A 136 -3.44 11.49 -16.43
N ASP A 137 -3.33 12.72 -15.89
CA ASP A 137 -3.76 13.94 -16.56
C ASP A 137 -2.68 14.55 -17.45
N TYR A 138 -1.41 14.44 -17.06
CA TYR A 138 -0.30 15.03 -17.80
C TYR A 138 0.07 14.21 -19.04
N TRP A 139 -0.10 12.88 -18.99
CA TRP A 139 0.23 11.99 -20.08
C TRP A 139 -0.98 11.16 -20.51
N SER A 140 -0.98 10.71 -21.77
CA SER A 140 -2.07 9.92 -22.37
C SER A 140 -1.53 8.69 -23.10
N GLY A 141 -2.42 7.74 -23.46
CA GLY A 141 -2.07 6.56 -24.24
C GLY A 141 -0.98 5.69 -23.62
N PRO A 142 -0.01 5.20 -24.41
CA PRO A 142 1.04 4.28 -23.95
C PRO A 142 1.96 4.89 -22.89
N GLU A 143 2.25 6.20 -22.97
CA GLU A 143 3.09 6.89 -21.98
C GLU A 143 2.46 6.90 -20.58
N ARG A 144 1.16 7.15 -20.49
CA ARG A 144 0.40 7.06 -19.23
C ARG A 144 0.56 5.69 -18.58
N SER A 145 0.35 4.63 -19.35
CA SER A 145 0.46 3.26 -18.84
C SER A 145 1.90 2.94 -18.39
N ARG A 146 2.89 3.39 -19.15
CA ARG A 146 4.30 3.26 -18.82
C ARG A 146 4.67 3.96 -17.52
N TYR A 147 4.21 5.20 -17.31
CA TYR A 147 4.56 5.99 -16.13
C TYR A 147 3.83 5.53 -14.88
N LEU A 148 2.59 5.04 -14.98
CA LEU A 148 1.90 4.39 -13.88
C LEU A 148 2.59 3.05 -13.50
N GLY A 149 3.07 2.30 -14.47
CA GLY A 149 3.92 1.12 -14.22
C GLY A 149 5.24 1.49 -13.53
N LEU A 150 5.89 2.57 -13.99
CA LEU A 150 7.12 3.08 -13.36
C LEU A 150 6.86 3.56 -11.92
N GLN A 151 5.71 4.19 -11.64
CA GLN A 151 5.31 4.58 -10.28
C GLN A 151 5.27 3.36 -9.34
N THR A 152 4.67 2.26 -9.78
CA THR A 152 4.62 1.01 -9.01
C THR A 152 6.01 0.43 -8.77
N LEU A 153 6.86 0.40 -9.80
CA LEU A 153 8.24 -0.08 -9.69
C LEU A 153 9.05 0.75 -8.67
N VAL A 154 9.00 2.07 -8.80
CA VAL A 154 9.71 3.00 -7.90
C VAL A 154 9.20 2.87 -6.47
N ALA A 155 7.89 2.74 -6.26
CA ALA A 155 7.29 2.49 -4.95
C ALA A 155 7.80 1.18 -4.32
N THR A 156 7.94 0.12 -5.11
CA THR A 156 8.44 -1.18 -4.64
C THR A 156 9.93 -1.11 -4.24
N ILE A 157 10.75 -0.41 -5.03
CA ILE A 157 12.17 -0.16 -4.69
C ILE A 157 12.26 0.70 -3.42
N ALA A 158 11.42 1.74 -3.32
CA ALA A 158 11.37 2.62 -2.16
C ALA A 158 11.03 1.86 -0.87
N ALA A 159 10.14 0.87 -0.90
CA ALA A 159 9.84 0.02 0.26
C ALA A 159 11.09 -0.68 0.79
N THR A 160 11.87 -1.28 -0.09
CA THR A 160 13.12 -1.95 0.28
C THR A 160 14.14 -0.99 0.88
N VAL A 161 14.30 0.18 0.24
CA VAL A 161 15.23 1.22 0.72
C VAL A 161 14.78 1.76 2.09
N PHE A 162 13.49 2.02 2.28
CA PHE A 162 12.98 2.55 3.54
C PHE A 162 13.04 1.55 4.69
N LEU A 163 12.86 0.26 4.45
CA LEU A 163 13.08 -0.78 5.46
C LEU A 163 14.54 -0.82 5.91
N ALA A 164 15.48 -0.82 4.97
CA ALA A 164 16.90 -0.78 5.29
C ALA A 164 17.29 0.53 6.01
N LEU A 165 16.80 1.67 5.51
CA LEU A 165 17.06 3.00 6.10
C LEU A 165 16.46 3.12 7.50
N GLY A 166 15.23 2.65 7.70
CA GLY A 166 14.58 2.62 9.01
C GLY A 166 15.36 1.80 10.03
N GLY A 167 15.87 0.64 9.61
CA GLY A 167 16.75 -0.18 10.44
C GLY A 167 18.08 0.51 10.77
N ALA A 168 18.75 1.10 9.77
CA ALA A 168 20.01 1.81 9.96
C ALA A 168 19.85 3.03 10.90
N LEU A 169 18.84 3.86 10.68
CA LEU A 169 18.55 5.01 11.55
C LEU A 169 18.07 4.56 12.94
N GLY A 170 17.40 3.44 13.04
CA GLY A 170 16.97 2.83 14.28
C GLY A 170 18.12 2.39 15.20
N ALA A 171 19.33 2.26 14.68
CA ALA A 171 20.53 2.02 15.50
C ALA A 171 20.78 3.17 16.50
N ALA A 172 20.50 4.41 16.10
CA ALA A 172 20.65 5.60 16.93
C ALA A 172 19.45 5.84 17.89
N GLY A 173 18.37 5.06 17.75
CA GLY A 173 17.18 5.13 18.60
C GLY A 173 15.89 5.01 17.81
N TRP A 174 14.80 4.60 18.47
CA TRP A 174 13.51 4.36 17.82
C TRP A 174 12.87 5.63 17.22
N ARG A 175 13.23 6.82 17.72
CA ARG A 175 12.73 8.11 17.22
C ARG A 175 13.45 8.55 15.94
N THR A 176 14.70 8.15 15.72
CA THR A 176 15.54 8.65 14.63
C THR A 176 14.95 8.50 13.24
N PRO A 177 14.28 7.39 12.88
CA PRO A 177 13.65 7.25 11.57
C PRO A 177 12.61 8.33 11.24
N PHE A 178 11.95 8.90 12.25
CA PHE A 178 10.92 9.92 12.01
C PHE A 178 11.47 11.24 11.41
N TRP A 179 12.77 11.50 11.47
CA TRP A 179 13.39 12.64 10.78
C TRP A 179 13.24 12.55 9.25
N VAL A 180 13.12 11.34 8.69
CA VAL A 180 12.97 11.14 7.24
C VAL A 180 11.69 11.78 6.69
N TYR A 181 10.67 11.98 7.52
CA TYR A 181 9.43 12.65 7.10
C TYR A 181 9.64 14.10 6.64
N LEU A 182 10.74 14.74 7.06
CA LEU A 182 11.11 16.09 6.57
C LEU A 182 11.42 16.13 5.08
N ILE A 183 11.72 15.00 4.44
CA ILE A 183 11.93 14.93 2.99
C ILE A 183 10.72 15.46 2.21
N ALA A 184 9.51 15.37 2.78
CA ALA A 184 8.31 15.93 2.19
C ALA A 184 8.43 17.45 1.97
N LEU A 185 9.08 18.18 2.90
CA LEU A 185 9.31 19.64 2.76
C LEU A 185 10.21 19.97 1.55
N ALA A 186 11.20 19.10 1.27
CA ALA A 186 12.06 19.28 0.10
C ALA A 186 11.29 19.17 -1.22
N LEU A 187 10.14 18.48 -1.23
CA LEU A 187 9.27 18.35 -2.41
C LEU A 187 8.28 19.50 -2.57
N VAL A 188 7.93 20.21 -1.48
CA VAL A 188 6.93 21.29 -1.50
C VAL A 188 7.28 22.39 -2.51
N VAL A 189 8.51 22.90 -2.45
CA VAL A 189 8.94 24.02 -3.31
C VAL A 189 9.02 23.62 -4.78
N PRO A 190 9.71 22.54 -5.19
CA PRO A 190 9.76 22.15 -6.59
C PRO A 190 8.39 21.74 -7.13
N MET A 191 7.58 21.01 -6.37
CA MET A 191 6.21 20.67 -6.80
C MET A 191 5.33 21.91 -6.94
N GLY A 192 5.44 22.86 -6.00
CA GLY A 192 4.73 24.12 -6.04
C GLY A 192 5.06 24.99 -7.27
N ARG A 193 6.33 24.95 -7.74
CA ARG A 193 6.79 25.75 -8.89
C ARG A 193 6.60 25.04 -10.23
N MET A 194 6.79 23.71 -10.28
CA MET A 194 6.90 22.96 -11.53
C MET A 194 5.62 22.24 -11.92
N LEU A 195 4.75 21.88 -10.94
CA LEU A 195 3.45 21.28 -11.23
C LEU A 195 2.39 22.36 -11.45
N TRP A 196 1.36 22.02 -12.20
CA TRP A 196 0.19 22.87 -12.43
C TRP A 196 -1.10 22.06 -12.30
N GLN A 197 -2.21 22.74 -12.04
CA GLN A 197 -3.53 22.14 -12.15
C GLN A 197 -3.86 22.00 -13.64
N PRO A 198 -4.08 20.80 -14.17
CA PRO A 198 -4.57 20.64 -15.52
C PRO A 198 -5.90 21.40 -15.67
N ALA A 199 -6.08 22.12 -16.77
CA ALA A 199 -7.37 22.68 -17.08
C ALA A 199 -8.35 21.50 -17.09
N SER A 200 -9.36 21.54 -16.23
CA SER A 200 -10.42 20.53 -16.20
C SER A 200 -10.91 20.41 -17.63
N GLY A 201 -10.63 19.28 -18.28
CA GLY A 201 -10.99 19.12 -19.68
C GLY A 201 -12.47 19.43 -19.81
N SER A 202 -12.78 20.43 -20.59
CA SER A 202 -14.13 20.88 -20.97
C SER A 202 -14.93 19.81 -21.72
N GLY A 203 -14.55 18.55 -21.57
CA GLY A 203 -15.22 17.37 -22.10
C GLY A 203 -16.30 16.77 -21.19
N ARG A 204 -16.41 17.22 -19.93
CA ARG A 204 -17.67 17.03 -19.19
C ARG A 204 -18.56 18.22 -19.52
N SER A 205 -19.29 18.10 -20.61
CA SER A 205 -20.35 19.03 -21.00
C SER A 205 -21.23 19.37 -19.79
N SER A 206 -21.23 20.65 -19.42
CA SER A 206 -22.14 21.24 -18.42
C SER A 206 -23.62 21.15 -18.81
N GLY A 207 -23.99 20.29 -19.74
CA GLY A 207 -25.29 20.29 -20.39
C GLY A 207 -26.03 18.95 -20.50
N SER A 208 -25.42 17.82 -20.16
CA SER A 208 -26.21 16.57 -20.09
C SER A 208 -26.35 16.16 -18.64
N GLY A 209 -27.61 16.03 -18.18
CA GLY A 209 -27.96 15.62 -16.83
C GLY A 209 -27.07 14.49 -16.36
N ARG A 210 -26.59 14.58 -15.10
CA ARG A 210 -25.83 13.53 -14.44
C ARG A 210 -26.62 12.23 -14.58
N THR A 211 -26.28 11.40 -15.56
CA THR A 211 -26.77 10.03 -15.57
C THR A 211 -26.32 9.40 -14.26
N PRO A 212 -27.22 8.88 -13.43
CA PRO A 212 -26.85 8.22 -12.20
C PRO A 212 -25.84 7.14 -12.54
N LEU A 213 -24.69 7.16 -11.88
CA LEU A 213 -23.69 6.11 -12.07
C LEU A 213 -24.34 4.77 -11.69
N PRO A 214 -24.18 3.70 -12.49
CA PRO A 214 -24.78 2.41 -12.19
C PRO A 214 -24.37 1.93 -10.79
N PRO A 215 -25.23 1.26 -10.04
CA PRO A 215 -24.88 0.78 -8.70
C PRO A 215 -23.67 -0.17 -8.77
N ILE A 216 -22.82 -0.13 -7.72
CA ILE A 216 -21.67 -1.04 -7.64
C ILE A 216 -22.19 -2.49 -7.60
N PRO A 217 -21.65 -3.41 -8.43
CA PRO A 217 -22.09 -4.80 -8.46
C PRO A 217 -21.55 -5.59 -7.25
N TRP A 218 -22.09 -5.34 -6.05
CA TRP A 218 -21.66 -5.91 -4.78
C TRP A 218 -21.54 -7.43 -4.81
N ARG A 219 -22.51 -8.11 -5.45
CA ARG A 219 -22.50 -9.57 -5.53
C ARG A 219 -21.27 -10.12 -6.25
N GLN A 220 -20.71 -9.37 -7.22
CA GLN A 220 -19.55 -9.81 -7.97
C GLN A 220 -18.23 -9.46 -7.26
N LEU A 221 -18.22 -8.38 -6.45
CA LEU A 221 -17.05 -7.90 -5.74
C LEU A 221 -16.90 -8.50 -4.34
N LEU A 222 -17.96 -8.97 -3.70
CA LEU A 222 -17.94 -9.42 -2.31
C LEU A 222 -16.86 -10.51 -2.10
N VAL A 223 -16.83 -11.53 -2.92
CA VAL A 223 -15.85 -12.63 -2.80
C VAL A 223 -14.43 -12.14 -3.03
N PRO A 224 -14.08 -11.43 -4.13
CA PRO A 224 -12.76 -10.82 -4.28
C PRO A 224 -12.38 -9.92 -3.12
N CYS A 225 -13.28 -9.08 -2.61
CA CYS A 225 -13.01 -8.18 -1.49
C CYS A 225 -12.75 -8.92 -0.17
N LEU A 226 -13.48 -10.00 0.13
CA LEU A 226 -13.22 -10.82 1.31
C LEU A 226 -11.88 -11.55 1.22
N PHE A 227 -11.52 -12.10 0.05
CA PHE A 227 -10.17 -12.64 -0.17
C PHE A 227 -9.10 -11.58 -0.02
N THR A 228 -9.37 -10.35 -0.47
CA THR A 228 -8.44 -9.22 -0.36
C THR A 228 -8.26 -8.78 1.10
N LEU A 229 -9.33 -8.74 1.88
CA LEU A 229 -9.27 -8.41 3.32
C LEU A 229 -8.30 -9.36 4.05
N VAL A 230 -8.51 -10.67 3.89
CA VAL A 230 -7.64 -11.65 4.54
C VAL A 230 -6.26 -11.69 3.88
N GLY A 231 -6.19 -11.49 2.56
CA GLY A 231 -4.92 -11.34 1.83
C GLY A 231 -4.08 -10.16 2.31
N GLY A 232 -4.71 -9.01 2.58
CA GLY A 232 -4.07 -7.84 3.19
C GLY A 232 -3.55 -8.12 4.60
N THR A 233 -4.34 -8.85 5.41
CA THR A 233 -3.90 -9.31 6.73
C THR A 233 -2.65 -10.19 6.64
N VAL A 234 -2.63 -11.17 5.74
CA VAL A 234 -1.49 -12.07 5.52
C VAL A 234 -0.28 -11.31 4.97
N PHE A 235 -0.52 -10.40 4.01
CA PHE A 235 0.53 -9.56 3.41
C PHE A 235 1.26 -8.72 4.47
N TYR A 236 0.51 -8.07 5.35
CA TYR A 236 1.09 -7.10 6.28
C TYR A 236 1.58 -7.74 7.59
N ALA A 237 1.23 -9.01 7.85
CA ALA A 237 1.59 -9.69 9.10
C ALA A 237 3.10 -9.69 9.36
N LEU A 238 3.93 -10.07 8.39
CA LEU A 238 5.38 -10.05 8.57
C LEU A 238 5.99 -8.66 8.41
N VAL A 239 5.34 -7.71 7.74
CA VAL A 239 5.80 -6.31 7.73
C VAL A 239 5.80 -5.75 9.16
N VAL A 240 4.80 -6.11 9.96
CA VAL A 240 4.67 -5.67 11.36
C VAL A 240 5.44 -6.59 12.31
N GLN A 241 5.27 -7.91 12.19
CA GLN A 241 5.68 -8.85 13.24
C GLN A 241 7.11 -9.37 13.09
N LEU A 242 7.74 -9.19 11.92
CA LEU A 242 9.08 -9.74 11.65
C LEU A 242 10.13 -9.18 12.64
N SER A 243 10.03 -7.89 12.97
CA SER A 243 10.92 -7.26 13.94
C SER A 243 10.82 -7.89 15.33
N PHE A 244 9.60 -8.17 15.79
CA PHE A 244 9.36 -8.84 17.09
C PHE A 244 9.80 -10.31 17.07
N VAL A 245 9.63 -11.03 15.95
CA VAL A 245 10.12 -12.41 15.83
C VAL A 245 11.64 -12.44 15.91
N LEU A 246 12.34 -11.52 15.25
CA LEU A 246 13.79 -11.43 15.30
C LEU A 246 14.31 -11.01 16.68
N ASP A 247 13.62 -10.08 17.33
CA ASP A 247 13.93 -9.63 18.67
C ASP A 247 13.81 -10.79 19.69
N ASN A 248 12.74 -11.58 19.61
CA ASN A 248 12.56 -12.80 20.42
C ASN A 248 13.67 -13.85 20.21
N LEU A 249 14.35 -13.82 19.06
CA LEU A 249 15.54 -14.66 18.78
C LEU A 249 16.86 -14.00 19.21
N GLY A 250 16.81 -12.87 19.93
CA GLY A 250 17.97 -12.15 20.44
C GLY A 250 18.61 -11.18 19.44
N VAL A 251 17.95 -10.86 18.32
CA VAL A 251 18.45 -9.86 17.35
C VAL A 251 17.99 -8.46 17.78
N SER A 252 18.76 -7.80 18.63
CA SER A 252 18.48 -6.44 19.12
C SER A 252 18.88 -5.32 18.14
N SER A 253 19.65 -5.65 17.10
CA SER A 253 20.11 -4.67 16.10
C SER A 253 19.00 -4.31 15.11
N SER A 254 18.47 -3.09 15.19
CA SER A 254 17.50 -2.58 14.22
C SER A 254 18.03 -2.60 12.78
N ALA A 255 19.36 -2.44 12.59
CA ALA A 255 19.99 -2.52 11.26
C ALA A 255 19.91 -3.95 10.70
N ALA A 256 20.15 -4.98 11.53
CA ALA A 256 19.99 -6.37 11.12
C ALA A 256 18.52 -6.71 10.80
N ILE A 257 17.59 -6.26 11.65
CA ILE A 257 16.14 -6.40 11.44
C ILE A 257 15.74 -5.73 10.11
N GLY A 258 16.20 -4.50 9.87
CA GLY A 258 15.96 -3.77 8.61
C GLY A 258 16.51 -4.50 7.39
N GLY A 259 17.69 -5.13 7.51
CA GLY A 259 18.29 -5.95 6.46
C GLY A 259 17.44 -7.17 6.09
N VAL A 260 16.93 -7.91 7.08
CA VAL A 260 16.03 -9.06 6.87
C VAL A 260 14.70 -8.59 6.26
N SER A 261 14.15 -7.48 6.75
CA SER A 261 12.92 -6.89 6.21
C SER A 261 13.09 -6.42 4.75
N ALA A 262 14.25 -5.85 4.43
CA ALA A 262 14.60 -5.48 3.05
C ALA A 262 14.73 -6.71 2.14
N ALA A 263 15.32 -7.82 2.62
CA ALA A 263 15.39 -9.08 1.87
C ALA A 263 13.99 -9.64 1.59
N MET A 264 13.07 -9.61 2.56
CA MET A 264 11.66 -9.94 2.37
C MET A 264 11.02 -9.04 1.31
N SER A 265 11.28 -7.72 1.35
CA SER A 265 10.73 -6.76 0.38
C SER A 265 11.23 -7.03 -1.04
N VAL A 266 12.51 -7.40 -1.22
CA VAL A 266 13.05 -7.82 -2.53
C VAL A 266 12.32 -9.06 -3.04
N ALA A 267 12.07 -10.05 -2.19
CA ALA A 267 11.31 -11.24 -2.56
C ALA A 267 9.86 -10.90 -2.93
N THR A 268 9.23 -9.94 -2.22
CA THR A 268 7.89 -9.41 -2.54
C THR A 268 7.89 -8.75 -3.92
N ALA A 269 8.91 -7.95 -4.24
CA ALA A 269 9.09 -7.34 -5.56
C ALA A 269 9.22 -8.40 -6.66
N ALA A 270 10.02 -9.44 -6.44
CA ALA A 270 10.19 -10.55 -7.37
C ALA A 270 8.87 -11.32 -7.59
N GLY A 271 8.12 -11.57 -6.53
CA GLY A 271 6.78 -12.17 -6.59
C GLY A 271 5.82 -11.33 -7.42
N SER A 272 5.77 -10.03 -7.19
CA SER A 272 4.94 -9.10 -7.97
C SER A 272 5.37 -9.04 -9.44
N ALA A 273 6.67 -8.99 -9.72
CA ALA A 273 7.19 -8.99 -11.09
C ALA A 273 6.89 -10.28 -11.84
N SER A 274 6.82 -11.42 -11.15
CA SER A 274 6.48 -12.71 -11.76
C SER A 274 5.06 -12.72 -12.34
N PHE A 275 4.16 -11.87 -11.82
CA PHE A 275 2.80 -11.73 -12.34
C PHE A 275 2.77 -11.37 -13.83
N ALA A 276 3.70 -10.56 -14.32
CA ALA A 276 3.76 -10.19 -15.74
C ALA A 276 3.88 -11.41 -16.66
N LYS A 277 4.65 -12.44 -16.22
CA LYS A 277 4.82 -13.70 -16.96
C LYS A 277 3.67 -14.68 -16.72
N LEU A 278 3.03 -14.60 -15.57
CA LEU A 278 1.99 -15.54 -15.13
C LEU A 278 0.57 -15.05 -15.41
N SER A 279 0.38 -13.80 -15.87
CA SER A 279 -0.93 -13.18 -16.10
C SER A 279 -1.80 -13.93 -17.12
N GLY A 280 -1.20 -14.73 -18.00
CA GLY A 280 -1.91 -15.65 -18.90
C GLY A 280 -2.58 -16.83 -18.20
N GLN A 281 -2.31 -17.04 -16.91
CA GLN A 281 -2.94 -18.10 -16.12
C GLN A 281 -4.27 -17.61 -15.52
N ARG A 282 -5.08 -18.57 -15.06
CA ARG A 282 -6.39 -18.31 -14.46
C ARG A 282 -6.24 -17.94 -12.98
N PRO A 283 -7.15 -17.11 -12.41
CA PRO A 283 -7.17 -16.82 -10.98
C PRO A 283 -7.20 -18.08 -10.11
N ARG A 284 -7.89 -19.13 -10.59
CA ARG A 284 -7.98 -20.44 -9.94
C ARG A 284 -6.61 -21.13 -9.75
N THR A 285 -5.61 -20.82 -10.57
CA THR A 285 -4.25 -21.36 -10.44
C THR A 285 -3.38 -20.45 -9.61
N LEU A 286 -3.47 -19.13 -9.84
CA LEU A 286 -2.56 -18.17 -9.21
C LEU A 286 -2.91 -17.84 -7.77
N LEU A 287 -4.19 -17.78 -7.40
CA LEU A 287 -4.58 -17.54 -6.01
C LEU A 287 -4.10 -18.64 -5.06
N PRO A 288 -4.33 -19.95 -5.36
CA PRO A 288 -3.77 -21.03 -4.52
C PRO A 288 -2.25 -21.03 -4.46
N LEU A 289 -1.58 -20.74 -5.55
CA LEU A 289 -0.11 -20.64 -5.59
C LEU A 289 0.38 -19.54 -4.66
N ALA A 290 -0.18 -18.33 -4.77
CA ALA A 290 0.22 -17.18 -3.99
C ALA A 290 -0.09 -17.34 -2.49
N PHE A 291 -1.29 -17.79 -2.13
CA PHE A 291 -1.64 -18.08 -0.74
C PHE A 291 -0.87 -19.29 -0.19
N GLY A 292 -0.59 -20.30 -1.01
CA GLY A 292 0.20 -21.47 -0.62
C GLY A 292 1.66 -21.10 -0.32
N LEU A 293 2.29 -20.25 -1.11
CA LEU A 293 3.63 -19.70 -0.82
C LEU A 293 3.61 -18.89 0.48
N ALA A 294 2.61 -18.02 0.66
CA ALA A 294 2.49 -17.23 1.89
C ALA A 294 2.30 -18.14 3.12
N ALA A 295 1.45 -19.17 3.01
CA ALA A 295 1.24 -20.16 4.06
C ALA A 295 2.53 -20.92 4.40
N LEU A 296 3.24 -21.41 3.39
CA LEU A 296 4.51 -22.12 3.57
C LEU A 296 5.54 -21.24 4.30
N GLY A 297 5.67 -19.97 3.87
CA GLY A 297 6.60 -19.04 4.49
C GLY A 297 6.26 -18.75 5.95
N LEU A 298 4.97 -18.54 6.28
CA LEU A 298 4.52 -18.34 7.66
C LEU A 298 4.74 -19.59 8.54
N VAL A 299 4.53 -20.78 8.00
CA VAL A 299 4.85 -22.03 8.71
C VAL A 299 6.35 -22.17 8.94
N LEU A 300 7.18 -21.79 7.97
CA LEU A 300 8.64 -21.76 8.16
C LEU A 300 9.04 -20.79 9.28
N VAL A 301 8.42 -19.61 9.35
CA VAL A 301 8.65 -18.64 10.44
C VAL A 301 8.18 -19.22 11.78
N TRP A 302 7.04 -19.90 11.81
CA TRP A 302 6.54 -20.55 13.04
C TRP A 302 7.54 -21.59 13.58
N LEU A 303 8.09 -22.44 12.71
CA LEU A 303 9.00 -23.51 13.07
C LEU A 303 10.46 -23.03 13.22
N ALA A 304 10.74 -21.75 12.96
CA ALA A 304 12.08 -21.23 12.93
C ALA A 304 12.69 -21.14 14.35
N GLY A 305 13.84 -21.79 14.53
CA GLY A 305 14.67 -21.67 15.72
C GLY A 305 15.90 -20.77 15.54
N ASN A 306 16.06 -20.13 14.36
CA ASN A 306 17.20 -19.26 14.06
C ASN A 306 16.86 -18.21 13.00
N VAL A 307 17.70 -17.18 12.92
CA VAL A 307 17.53 -16.03 12.03
C VAL A 307 17.50 -16.43 10.55
N ALA A 308 18.32 -17.40 10.14
CA ALA A 308 18.37 -17.81 8.74
C ALA A 308 17.04 -18.43 8.28
N MET A 309 16.43 -19.25 9.12
CA MET A 309 15.13 -19.88 8.83
C MET A 309 14.00 -18.84 8.84
N VAL A 310 14.02 -17.85 9.75
CA VAL A 310 13.08 -16.72 9.74
C VAL A 310 13.23 -15.93 8.44
N THR A 311 14.46 -15.64 8.04
CA THR A 311 14.74 -14.89 6.79
C THR A 311 14.19 -15.64 5.57
N LEU A 312 14.45 -16.94 5.48
CA LEU A 312 13.92 -17.78 4.40
C LEU A 312 12.39 -17.77 4.38
N GLY A 313 11.77 -18.00 5.56
CA GLY A 313 10.31 -17.96 5.69
C GLY A 313 9.72 -16.60 5.31
N ALA A 314 10.36 -15.51 5.72
CA ALA A 314 9.96 -14.16 5.37
C ALA A 314 10.06 -13.91 3.84
N MET A 315 11.14 -14.36 3.21
CA MET A 315 11.29 -14.25 1.74
C MET A 315 10.26 -15.08 0.99
N VAL A 316 9.94 -16.30 1.43
CA VAL A 316 8.92 -17.15 0.81
C VAL A 316 7.53 -16.52 0.98
N THR A 317 7.21 -16.02 2.18
CA THR A 317 5.97 -15.25 2.42
C THR A 317 5.92 -14.02 1.52
N GLY A 318 7.01 -13.26 1.44
CA GLY A 318 7.12 -12.07 0.58
C GLY A 318 6.85 -12.40 -0.89
N ALA A 319 7.47 -13.44 -1.43
CA ALA A 319 7.24 -13.86 -2.82
C ALA A 319 5.78 -14.24 -3.08
N GLY A 320 5.16 -14.97 -2.14
CA GLY A 320 3.73 -15.33 -2.22
C GLY A 320 2.82 -14.10 -2.19
N THR A 321 2.99 -13.23 -1.20
CA THR A 321 2.15 -12.04 -1.03
C THR A 321 2.40 -11.00 -2.12
N GLY A 322 3.61 -10.89 -2.64
CA GLY A 322 3.94 -10.04 -3.78
C GLY A 322 3.19 -10.46 -5.05
N LEU A 323 3.08 -11.76 -5.31
CA LEU A 323 2.26 -12.29 -6.41
C LEU A 323 0.76 -12.11 -6.13
N LEU A 324 0.33 -12.23 -4.87
CA LEU A 324 -1.07 -12.20 -4.46
C LEU A 324 -1.75 -10.88 -4.80
N LEU A 325 -1.09 -9.73 -4.53
CA LEU A 325 -1.69 -8.41 -4.69
C LEU A 325 -2.16 -8.13 -6.14
N PRO A 326 -1.29 -8.24 -7.18
CA PRO A 326 -1.74 -8.01 -8.55
C PRO A 326 -2.76 -9.04 -9.04
N VAL A 327 -2.68 -10.30 -8.56
CA VAL A 327 -3.67 -11.33 -8.89
C VAL A 327 -5.05 -10.96 -8.36
N MET A 328 -5.15 -10.55 -7.09
CA MET A 328 -6.43 -10.17 -6.46
C MET A 328 -7.02 -8.91 -7.10
N LEU A 329 -6.18 -7.89 -7.37
CA LEU A 329 -6.64 -6.66 -8.02
C LEU A 329 -7.20 -6.95 -9.41
N THR A 330 -6.44 -7.69 -10.22
CA THR A 330 -6.86 -8.03 -11.59
C THR A 330 -8.10 -8.90 -11.58
N TRP A 331 -8.20 -9.87 -10.66
CA TRP A 331 -9.39 -10.72 -10.52
C TRP A 331 -10.64 -9.92 -10.13
N ALA A 332 -10.50 -8.91 -9.27
CA ALA A 332 -11.60 -8.02 -8.90
C ALA A 332 -12.00 -7.09 -10.05
N THR A 333 -11.03 -6.44 -10.70
CA THR A 333 -11.28 -5.43 -11.75
C THR A 333 -11.80 -6.04 -13.06
N ASN A 334 -11.41 -7.27 -13.40
CA ASN A 334 -11.93 -7.98 -14.59
C ASN A 334 -13.43 -8.34 -14.49
N ARG A 335 -14.04 -8.19 -13.32
CA ARG A 335 -15.48 -8.39 -13.12
C ARG A 335 -16.30 -7.11 -13.24
N LEU A 336 -15.62 -5.97 -13.47
CA LEU A 336 -16.21 -4.65 -13.49
C LEU A 336 -16.28 -4.10 -14.91
N ARG A 337 -17.41 -3.46 -15.24
CA ARG A 337 -17.53 -2.65 -16.44
C ARG A 337 -16.61 -1.43 -16.33
N PHE A 338 -16.26 -0.85 -17.47
CA PHE A 338 -15.34 0.29 -17.53
C PHE A 338 -15.77 1.44 -16.60
N GLU A 339 -17.07 1.77 -16.56
CA GLU A 339 -17.65 2.84 -15.74
C GLU A 339 -17.62 2.54 -14.23
N GLU A 340 -17.53 1.27 -13.86
CA GLU A 340 -17.54 0.79 -12.46
C GLU A 340 -16.12 0.65 -11.89
N ARG A 341 -15.09 0.55 -12.75
CA ARG A 341 -13.72 0.22 -12.34
C ARG A 341 -13.15 1.17 -11.29
N GLY A 342 -13.35 2.49 -11.46
CA GLY A 342 -12.83 3.47 -10.49
C GLY A 342 -13.34 3.24 -9.07
N ARG A 343 -14.67 3.08 -8.92
CA ARG A 343 -15.30 2.85 -7.61
C ARG A 343 -15.02 1.45 -7.07
N GLY A 344 -15.03 0.45 -7.96
CA GLY A 344 -14.73 -0.92 -7.57
C GLY A 344 -13.27 -1.09 -7.11
N THR A 345 -12.31 -0.43 -7.77
CA THR A 345 -10.92 -0.40 -7.33
C THR A 345 -10.78 0.32 -5.99
N GLY A 346 -11.47 1.47 -5.80
CA GLY A 346 -11.46 2.18 -4.52
C GLY A 346 -11.99 1.31 -3.37
N LEU A 347 -13.07 0.57 -3.62
CA LEU A 347 -13.60 -0.38 -2.65
C LEU A 347 -12.62 -1.52 -2.36
N TRP A 348 -12.05 -2.13 -3.39
CA TRP A 348 -11.04 -3.19 -3.26
C TRP A 348 -9.83 -2.69 -2.43
N THR A 349 -9.34 -1.49 -2.72
CA THR A 349 -8.27 -0.83 -1.96
C THR A 349 -8.68 -0.66 -0.50
N GLY A 350 -9.93 -0.27 -0.24
CA GLY A 350 -10.46 -0.16 1.12
C GLY A 350 -10.36 -1.48 1.88
N PHE A 351 -10.78 -2.59 1.28
CA PHE A 351 -10.68 -3.91 1.90
C PHE A 351 -9.23 -4.36 2.12
N LEU A 352 -8.32 -4.06 1.20
CA LEU A 352 -6.90 -4.35 1.35
C LEU A 352 -6.32 -3.66 2.59
N PHE A 353 -6.46 -2.35 2.67
CA PHE A 353 -5.87 -1.57 3.76
C PHE A 353 -6.55 -1.81 5.12
N VAL A 354 -7.85 -2.11 5.15
CA VAL A 354 -8.52 -2.58 6.37
C VAL A 354 -7.95 -3.93 6.82
N GLY A 355 -7.63 -4.83 5.89
CA GLY A 355 -6.94 -6.09 6.18
C GLY A 355 -5.53 -5.87 6.75
N GLU A 356 -4.77 -4.93 6.19
CA GLU A 356 -3.45 -4.53 6.71
C GLU A 356 -3.54 -4.00 8.15
N PHE A 357 -4.51 -3.13 8.43
CA PHE A 357 -4.75 -2.64 9.79
C PHE A 357 -5.18 -3.75 10.76
N ALA A 358 -6.03 -4.67 10.32
CA ALA A 358 -6.51 -5.78 11.14
C ALA A 358 -5.40 -6.78 11.50
N SER A 359 -4.31 -6.81 10.73
CA SER A 359 -3.23 -7.77 10.87
C SER A 359 -2.65 -7.87 12.30
N PRO A 360 -2.14 -6.80 12.93
CA PRO A 360 -1.60 -6.90 14.28
C PRO A 360 -2.67 -7.27 15.33
N LEU A 361 -3.92 -6.83 15.14
CA LEU A 361 -5.01 -7.15 16.05
C LEU A 361 -5.34 -8.65 16.03
N LEU A 362 -5.39 -9.25 14.84
CA LEU A 362 -5.63 -10.68 14.68
C LEU A 362 -4.44 -11.51 15.21
N VAL A 363 -3.21 -11.07 14.93
CA VAL A 363 -2.02 -11.74 15.48
C VAL A 363 -1.99 -11.65 17.00
N ALA A 364 -2.35 -10.51 17.61
CA ALA A 364 -2.46 -10.37 19.06
C ALA A 364 -3.53 -11.32 19.65
N ALA A 365 -4.69 -11.42 19.00
CA ALA A 365 -5.75 -12.35 19.41
C ALA A 365 -5.29 -13.81 19.31
N PHE A 366 -4.60 -14.20 18.24
CA PHE A 366 -4.04 -15.53 18.09
C PHE A 366 -2.93 -15.80 19.10
N LYS A 367 -2.05 -14.82 19.38
CA LYS A 367 -0.99 -14.91 20.39
C LYS A 367 -1.58 -15.20 21.78
N ALA A 368 -2.69 -14.56 22.14
CA ALA A 368 -3.38 -14.84 23.41
C ALA A 368 -3.90 -16.27 23.51
N GLY A 369 -4.35 -16.88 22.40
CA GLY A 369 -4.83 -18.26 22.35
C GLY A 369 -3.75 -19.32 22.22
N THR A 370 -2.61 -18.99 21.59
CA THR A 370 -1.54 -19.94 21.28
C THR A 370 -0.33 -19.85 22.20
N GLY A 371 -0.29 -18.81 23.06
CA GLY A 371 0.79 -18.61 24.03
C GLY A 371 2.10 -18.05 23.45
N GLY A 372 2.13 -17.65 22.15
CA GLY A 372 3.36 -17.12 21.55
C GLY A 372 3.15 -16.47 20.18
N LEU A 373 4.10 -15.59 19.80
CA LEU A 373 4.03 -14.87 18.52
C LEU A 373 4.22 -15.80 17.31
N GLN A 374 5.23 -16.67 17.35
CA GLN A 374 5.49 -17.58 16.23
C GLN A 374 4.34 -18.59 16.02
N PRO A 375 3.73 -19.24 17.05
CA PRO A 375 2.52 -20.03 16.88
C PRO A 375 1.34 -19.22 16.31
N ALA A 376 1.15 -17.96 16.71
CA ALA A 376 0.12 -17.10 16.17
C ALA A 376 0.30 -16.86 14.65
N LEU A 377 1.53 -16.65 14.20
CA LEU A 377 1.88 -16.57 12.77
C LEU A 377 1.63 -17.90 12.05
N GLY A 378 1.86 -19.03 12.73
CA GLY A 378 1.51 -20.36 12.24
C GLY A 378 0.00 -20.51 11.99
N VAL A 379 -0.84 -20.04 12.93
CA VAL A 379 -2.32 -19.99 12.72
C VAL A 379 -2.68 -19.17 11.49
N LEU A 380 -2.05 -18.02 11.30
CA LEU A 380 -2.27 -17.21 10.10
C LEU A 380 -1.80 -17.93 8.83
N GLY A 381 -0.73 -18.72 8.91
CA GLY A 381 -0.29 -19.61 7.84
C GLY A 381 -1.34 -20.68 7.49
N VAL A 382 -1.99 -21.26 8.49
CA VAL A 382 -3.12 -22.20 8.29
C VAL A 382 -4.30 -21.46 7.62
N VAL A 383 -4.63 -20.24 8.05
CA VAL A 383 -5.68 -19.43 7.41
C VAL A 383 -5.36 -19.19 5.93
N ALA A 384 -4.11 -18.85 5.61
CA ALA A 384 -3.68 -18.68 4.22
C ALA A 384 -3.78 -20.00 3.41
N ALA A 385 -3.42 -21.15 3.99
CA ALA A 385 -3.58 -22.45 3.36
C ALA A 385 -5.05 -22.80 3.10
N VAL A 386 -5.93 -22.50 4.05
CA VAL A 386 -7.39 -22.67 3.87
C VAL A 386 -7.89 -21.80 2.73
N LEU A 387 -7.42 -20.53 2.62
CA LEU A 387 -7.80 -19.67 1.49
C LEU A 387 -7.27 -20.18 0.15
N ALA A 388 -6.08 -20.80 0.13
CA ALA A 388 -5.57 -21.45 -1.09
C ALA A 388 -6.52 -22.58 -1.55
N ILE A 389 -7.03 -23.38 -0.61
CA ILE A 389 -7.99 -24.44 -0.90
C ILE A 389 -9.36 -23.86 -1.31
N LEU A 390 -9.86 -22.87 -0.57
CA LEU A 390 -11.12 -22.19 -0.88
C LEU A 390 -11.08 -21.53 -2.27
N ALA A 391 -9.96 -20.99 -2.69
CA ALA A 391 -9.81 -20.43 -4.04
C ALA A 391 -10.03 -21.51 -5.12
N LEU A 392 -9.62 -22.76 -4.90
CA LEU A 392 -9.90 -23.88 -5.80
C LEU A 392 -11.39 -24.25 -5.87
N LEU A 393 -12.13 -24.02 -4.79
CA LEU A 393 -13.56 -24.36 -4.69
C LEU A 393 -14.45 -23.22 -5.21
N VAL A 394 -14.12 -21.98 -4.86
CA VAL A 394 -14.97 -20.80 -5.09
C VAL A 394 -14.71 -20.18 -6.47
N VAL A 395 -13.48 -20.25 -7.00
CA VAL A 395 -13.17 -19.71 -8.33
C VAL A 395 -13.57 -20.71 -9.41
N PRO A 396 -14.50 -20.35 -10.33
CA PRO A 396 -14.98 -21.26 -11.35
C PRO A 396 -13.88 -21.78 -12.26
N ARG A 397 -13.99 -23.03 -12.71
CA ARG A 397 -13.05 -23.63 -13.69
C ARG A 397 -13.09 -22.93 -15.05
N SER A 398 -14.21 -22.31 -15.39
CA SER A 398 -14.43 -21.54 -16.61
C SER A 398 -13.93 -20.09 -16.54
N SER A 399 -13.31 -19.65 -15.40
CA SER A 399 -12.77 -18.28 -15.31
C SER A 399 -11.75 -18.01 -16.38
N ALA A 400 -11.87 -16.85 -17.06
CA ALA A 400 -10.91 -16.42 -18.08
C ALA A 400 -9.51 -16.18 -17.48
N PRO A 401 -8.45 -16.29 -18.27
CA PRO A 401 -7.11 -15.82 -17.90
C PRO A 401 -7.11 -14.35 -17.46
N LEU A 402 -6.19 -13.96 -16.57
CA LEU A 402 -6.17 -12.61 -16.00
C LEU A 402 -5.79 -11.52 -17.01
N ASN A 403 -5.08 -11.87 -18.09
CA ASN A 403 -4.73 -10.94 -19.16
C ASN A 403 -5.86 -10.70 -20.19
N VAL A 404 -6.99 -11.38 -20.06
CA VAL A 404 -8.17 -11.21 -20.92
C VAL A 404 -9.21 -10.39 -20.14
N THR A 405 -9.46 -9.17 -20.59
CA THR A 405 -10.59 -8.37 -20.08
C THR A 405 -11.87 -8.95 -20.66
N SER A 406 -12.85 -9.30 -19.82
CA SER A 406 -14.22 -9.55 -20.30
C SER A 406 -14.75 -8.25 -20.94
N GLU A 407 -15.02 -8.27 -22.23
CA GLU A 407 -15.72 -7.20 -22.94
C GLU A 407 -17.12 -6.97 -22.40
#